data_e856d40e24a67da0a5d07b67051c003b
#
_entry.id   e856d40e24a67da0a5d07b67051c003b
#
_cell.length_a   1.000
_cell.length_b   1.000
_cell.length_c   1.000
_cell.angle_alpha   90.00
_cell.angle_beta   90.00
_cell.angle_gamma   90.00
#
_symmetry.space_group_name_H-M   'P 1'
#
loop_
_entity.id
_entity.type
_entity.pdbx_description
1 polymer ?
#
loop_
_entity_poly.entity_id
_entity_poly.type
_entity_poly.pdbx_seq_one_letter_code
_entity_poly.pdbx_strand_id
1 'polypeptide(L)'
;MIYIRSTLANIGVYGCLLFGCVVSSAMGLISRKSTIYFWNYFMIPVTMFVLRLTAGIKIEIRGRQHLRQDGVIYASKHESALETYCMSMFIKKAVFILKKELTYIPIFGWAQHFYGMIPVNRAAGGSAMKAMMKEAKDRMSKGRPIIIFPEGTRCKPGTT
;
A
#
# COMPACT_ATOMS: atom_id res chain seq x y z
N MET A 1 23.84 17.03 -7.03
CA MET A 1 23.35 16.56 -5.72
C MET A 1 21.96 15.92 -5.79
N ILE A 2 21.00 16.45 -6.52
CA ILE A 2 19.61 15.92 -6.55
C ILE A 2 19.53 14.50 -7.12
N TYR A 3 20.26 14.22 -8.21
CA TYR A 3 20.28 12.86 -8.82
C TYR A 3 20.84 11.81 -7.89
N ILE A 4 21.94 12.11 -7.17
CA ILE A 4 22.54 11.16 -6.21
C ILE A 4 21.54 10.84 -5.10
N ARG A 5 20.91 11.86 -4.52
CA ARG A 5 19.91 11.68 -3.47
C ARG A 5 18.70 10.88 -3.95
N SER A 6 18.23 11.15 -5.17
CA SER A 6 17.12 10.41 -5.79
C SER A 6 17.50 8.93 -6.03
N THR A 7 18.71 8.67 -6.53
CA THR A 7 19.19 7.29 -6.73
C THR A 7 19.30 6.55 -5.41
N LEU A 8 19.89 7.15 -4.38
CA LEU A 8 19.98 6.56 -3.04
C LEU A 8 18.60 6.28 -2.44
N ALA A 9 17.64 7.21 -2.63
CA ALA A 9 16.27 7.01 -2.17
C ALA A 9 15.60 5.83 -2.87
N ASN A 10 15.76 5.71 -4.19
CA ASN A 10 15.22 4.59 -4.95
C ASN A 10 15.82 3.26 -4.51
N ILE A 11 17.15 3.17 -4.40
CA ILE A 11 17.85 1.97 -3.90
C ILE A 11 17.33 1.59 -2.51
N GLY A 12 17.22 2.57 -1.61
CA GLY A 12 16.73 2.34 -0.25
C GLY A 12 15.28 1.86 -0.22
N VAL A 13 14.39 2.49 -0.96
CA VAL A 13 12.96 2.11 -1.00
C VAL A 13 12.75 0.73 -1.61
N TYR A 14 13.40 0.45 -2.76
CA TYR A 14 13.30 -0.87 -3.39
C TYR A 14 13.96 -1.96 -2.55
N GLY A 15 15.08 -1.65 -1.87
CA GLY A 15 15.70 -2.55 -0.91
C GLY A 15 14.77 -2.88 0.26
N CYS A 16 14.16 -1.86 0.86
CA CYS A 16 13.14 -2.05 1.90
C CYS A 16 11.94 -2.87 1.40
N LEU A 17 11.47 -2.59 0.18
CA LEU A 17 10.36 -3.32 -0.43
C LEU A 17 10.71 -4.80 -0.62
N LEU A 18 11.85 -5.11 -1.22
CA LEU A 18 12.30 -6.48 -1.46
C LEU A 18 12.47 -7.24 -0.13
N PHE A 19 13.20 -6.67 0.82
CA PHE A 19 13.38 -7.25 2.15
C PHE A 19 12.04 -7.50 2.83
N GLY A 20 11.17 -6.48 2.85
CA GLY A 20 9.84 -6.57 3.43
C GLY A 20 8.99 -7.65 2.78
N CYS A 21 9.04 -7.79 1.46
CA CYS A 21 8.29 -8.83 0.74
C CYS A 21 8.81 -10.24 1.06
N VAL A 22 10.12 -10.45 1.13
CA VAL A 22 10.72 -11.75 1.49
C VAL A 22 10.30 -12.15 2.89
N VAL A 23 10.54 -11.28 3.88
CA VAL A 23 10.21 -11.56 5.28
C VAL A 23 8.71 -11.76 5.47
N SER A 24 7.89 -10.90 4.89
CA SER A 24 6.43 -11.02 5.03
C SER A 24 5.85 -12.25 4.33
N SER A 25 6.46 -12.73 3.25
CA SER A 25 6.07 -13.98 2.62
C SER A 25 6.35 -15.18 3.52
N ALA A 26 7.51 -15.23 4.15
CA ALA A 26 7.85 -16.26 5.13
C ALA A 26 6.94 -16.19 6.36
N MET A 27 6.72 -14.99 6.93
CA MET A 27 5.81 -14.80 8.05
C MET A 27 4.36 -15.14 7.72
N GLY A 28 3.95 -14.89 6.49
CA GLY A 28 2.59 -15.14 6.00
C GLY A 28 2.23 -16.63 5.96
N LEU A 29 3.21 -17.50 5.77
CA LEU A 29 3.02 -18.95 5.86
C LEU A 29 2.62 -19.40 7.28
N ILE A 30 3.02 -18.64 8.30
CA ILE A 30 2.71 -18.93 9.71
C ILE A 30 1.47 -18.15 10.15
N SER A 31 1.43 -16.83 9.89
CA SER A 31 0.35 -15.97 10.36
C SER A 31 0.19 -14.71 9.52
N ARG A 32 -1.00 -14.55 8.95
CA ARG A 32 -1.38 -13.29 8.26
C ARG A 32 -1.34 -12.07 9.19
N LYS A 33 -1.70 -12.25 10.46
CA LYS A 33 -1.65 -11.14 11.44
C LYS A 33 -0.22 -10.63 11.62
N SER A 34 0.75 -11.53 11.73
CA SER A 34 2.18 -11.15 11.85
C SER A 34 2.67 -10.34 10.65
N THR A 35 2.30 -10.74 9.43
CA THR A 35 2.59 -9.99 8.20
C THR A 35 2.03 -8.56 8.26
N ILE A 36 0.77 -8.41 8.68
CA ILE A 36 0.12 -7.10 8.79
C ILE A 36 0.83 -6.22 9.83
N TYR A 37 1.16 -6.77 10.99
CA TYR A 37 1.89 -6.03 12.03
C TYR A 37 3.29 -5.64 11.58
N PHE A 38 4.04 -6.56 10.97
CA PHE A 38 5.39 -6.32 10.45
C PHE A 38 5.40 -5.13 9.46
N TRP A 39 4.47 -5.10 8.49
CA TRP A 39 4.39 -3.97 7.55
C TRP A 39 4.02 -2.66 8.25
N ASN A 40 2.98 -2.66 9.09
CA ASN A 40 2.46 -1.41 9.66
C ASN A 40 3.37 -0.78 10.71
N TYR A 41 4.10 -1.59 11.48
CA TYR A 41 4.85 -1.10 12.64
C TYR A 41 6.36 -1.18 12.45
N PHE A 42 6.84 -1.87 11.43
CA PHE A 42 8.27 -1.95 11.15
C PHE A 42 8.60 -1.46 9.74
N MET A 43 8.10 -2.11 8.68
CA MET A 43 8.54 -1.79 7.31
C MET A 43 8.15 -0.40 6.83
N ILE A 44 6.91 0.03 7.07
CA ILE A 44 6.46 1.37 6.65
C ILE A 44 7.24 2.47 7.37
N PRO A 45 7.40 2.47 8.71
CA PRO A 45 8.25 3.43 9.40
C PRO A 45 9.71 3.43 8.91
N VAL A 46 10.31 2.26 8.70
CA VAL A 46 11.69 2.14 8.18
C VAL A 46 11.79 2.75 6.79
N THR A 47 10.88 2.42 5.88
CA THR A 47 10.87 2.98 4.51
C THR A 47 10.71 4.50 4.53
N MET A 48 9.85 5.03 5.39
CA MET A 48 9.65 6.47 5.53
C MET A 48 10.88 7.17 6.14
N PHE A 49 11.55 6.52 7.07
CA PHE A 49 12.82 7.00 7.62
C PHE A 49 13.93 7.04 6.54
N VAL A 50 14.05 6.00 5.73
CA VAL A 50 14.98 5.95 4.59
C VAL A 50 14.70 7.09 3.61
N LEU A 51 13.45 7.33 3.24
CA LEU A 51 13.05 8.43 2.36
C LEU A 51 13.40 9.81 2.96
N ARG A 52 13.19 9.98 4.26
CA ARG A 52 13.55 11.22 4.96
C ARG A 52 15.08 11.44 4.96
N LEU A 53 15.84 10.40 5.21
CA LEU A 53 17.31 10.48 5.29
C LEU A 53 17.94 10.73 3.91
N THR A 54 17.50 10.01 2.88
CA THR A 54 18.11 10.04 1.55
C THR A 54 17.59 11.19 0.69
N ALA A 55 16.26 11.30 0.55
CA ALA A 55 15.61 12.32 -0.27
C ALA A 55 15.27 13.62 0.49
N GLY A 56 15.29 13.59 1.83
CA GLY A 56 14.87 14.74 2.66
C GLY A 56 13.36 14.98 2.66
N ILE A 57 12.55 13.98 2.27
CA ILE A 57 11.10 14.11 2.19
C ILE A 57 10.53 14.25 3.58
N LYS A 58 9.78 15.33 3.79
CA LYS A 58 9.00 15.59 5.00
C LYS A 58 7.51 15.47 4.65
N ILE A 59 6.77 14.76 5.48
CA ILE A 59 5.34 14.58 5.30
C ILE A 59 4.61 15.37 6.36
N GLU A 60 3.72 16.24 5.92
CA GLU A 60 2.78 16.96 6.76
C GLU A 60 1.38 16.41 6.52
N ILE A 61 0.65 16.12 7.60
CA ILE A 61 -0.74 15.68 7.53
C ILE A 61 -1.63 16.74 8.11
N ARG A 62 -2.57 17.18 7.29
CA ARG A 62 -3.65 18.07 7.71
C ARG A 62 -4.96 17.28 7.80
N GLY A 63 -5.77 17.56 8.80
CA GLY A 63 -7.05 16.88 8.99
C GLY A 63 -6.94 15.49 9.64
N ARG A 64 -5.88 15.20 10.40
CA ARG A 64 -5.66 13.90 11.07
C ARG A 64 -6.83 13.51 11.99
N GLN A 65 -7.54 14.46 12.54
CA GLN A 65 -8.72 14.26 13.40
C GLN A 65 -9.91 13.61 12.63
N HIS A 66 -9.91 13.66 11.31
CA HIS A 66 -10.96 13.06 10.48
C HIS A 66 -10.62 11.61 10.03
N LEU A 67 -9.41 11.12 10.38
CA LEU A 67 -9.01 9.76 10.02
C LEU A 67 -9.74 8.74 10.90
N ARG A 68 -10.47 7.83 10.24
CA ARG A 68 -11.08 6.65 10.87
C ARG A 68 -10.21 5.43 10.61
N GLN A 69 -10.22 4.47 11.54
CA GLN A 69 -9.36 3.28 11.46
C GLN A 69 -10.14 2.00 11.14
N ASP A 70 -11.45 2.09 10.97
CA ASP A 70 -12.34 0.95 10.82
C ASP A 70 -13.47 1.21 9.81
N GLY A 71 -13.84 0.19 9.06
CA GLY A 71 -15.07 0.13 8.28
C GLY A 71 -15.30 1.25 7.25
N VAL A 72 -14.24 1.90 6.77
CA VAL A 72 -14.31 3.03 5.85
C VAL A 72 -13.58 2.77 4.55
N ILE A 73 -13.99 3.46 3.49
CA ILE A 73 -13.31 3.50 2.20
C ILE A 73 -12.71 4.89 2.01
N TYR A 74 -11.41 4.93 1.79
CA TYR A 74 -10.68 6.14 1.42
C TYR A 74 -10.49 6.17 -0.10
N ALA A 75 -11.13 7.11 -0.77
CA ALA A 75 -10.85 7.43 -2.17
C ALA A 75 -9.76 8.50 -2.19
N SER A 76 -8.59 8.14 -2.69
CA SER A 76 -7.43 9.02 -2.75
C SER A 76 -6.99 9.24 -4.18
N LYS A 77 -6.47 10.41 -4.48
CA LYS A 77 -5.81 10.69 -5.75
C LYS A 77 -4.50 9.90 -5.85
N HIS A 78 -4.18 9.41 -7.06
CA HIS A 78 -2.99 8.61 -7.31
C HIS A 78 -1.99 9.39 -8.17
N GLU A 79 -0.98 9.98 -7.55
CA GLU A 79 0.03 10.80 -8.26
C GLU A 79 1.41 10.11 -8.25
N SER A 80 1.71 9.32 -7.21
CA SER A 80 3.01 8.63 -7.06
C SER A 80 2.88 7.31 -6.30
N ALA A 81 3.99 6.62 -6.06
CA ALA A 81 4.02 5.49 -5.14
C ALA A 81 4.09 5.94 -3.66
N LEU A 82 4.43 7.20 -3.41
CA LEU A 82 4.67 7.71 -2.06
C LEU A 82 3.39 7.71 -1.21
N GLU A 83 2.24 8.07 -1.80
CA GLU A 83 0.98 8.09 -1.06
C GLU A 83 0.58 6.72 -0.53
N THR A 84 0.99 5.62 -1.18
CA THR A 84 0.74 4.27 -0.68
C THR A 84 1.41 4.05 0.68
N TYR A 85 2.67 4.47 0.81
CA TYR A 85 3.40 4.42 2.08
C TYR A 85 2.85 5.42 3.10
N CYS A 86 2.58 6.65 2.66
CA CYS A 86 2.04 7.71 3.52
C CYS A 86 0.69 7.30 4.11
N MET A 87 -0.25 6.86 3.28
CA MET A 87 -1.56 6.44 3.76
C MET A 87 -1.46 5.26 4.73
N SER A 88 -0.60 4.27 4.44
CA SER A 88 -0.36 3.13 5.34
C SER A 88 0.30 3.53 6.67
N MET A 89 1.02 4.65 6.71
CA MET A 89 1.59 5.17 7.95
C MET A 89 0.51 5.66 8.92
N PHE A 90 -0.57 6.22 8.41
CA PHE A 90 -1.62 6.87 9.19
C PHE A 90 -2.89 6.03 9.31
N ILE A 91 -3.22 5.26 8.27
CA ILE A 91 -4.38 4.36 8.24
C ILE A 91 -3.86 2.94 8.42
N LYS A 92 -3.89 2.47 9.67
CA LYS A 92 -3.34 1.16 10.01
C LYS A 92 -4.16 0.02 9.43
N LYS A 93 -3.50 -1.08 9.07
CA LYS A 93 -4.10 -2.30 8.50
C LYS A 93 -4.86 -2.04 7.18
N ALA A 94 -4.66 -0.88 6.55
CA ALA A 94 -5.34 -0.51 5.31
C ALA A 94 -5.11 -1.56 4.22
N VAL A 95 -6.13 -1.78 3.42
CA VAL A 95 -6.12 -2.70 2.28
C VAL A 95 -6.23 -1.89 1.00
N PHE A 96 -5.25 -2.05 0.12
CA PHE A 96 -5.29 -1.40 -1.19
C PHE A 96 -5.94 -2.30 -2.22
N ILE A 97 -6.69 -1.68 -3.12
CA ILE A 97 -7.15 -2.31 -4.36
C ILE A 97 -6.04 -2.14 -5.38
N LEU A 98 -5.51 -3.25 -5.86
CA LEU A 98 -4.37 -3.27 -6.76
C LEU A 98 -4.66 -4.02 -8.07
N LYS A 99 -3.85 -3.77 -9.08
CA LYS A 99 -3.96 -4.43 -10.38
C LYS A 99 -3.59 -5.91 -10.23
N LYS A 100 -4.42 -6.83 -10.77
CA LYS A 100 -4.24 -8.28 -10.65
C LYS A 100 -2.86 -8.75 -11.11
N GLU A 101 -2.32 -8.14 -12.16
CA GLU A 101 -1.03 -8.51 -12.74
C GLU A 101 0.14 -8.33 -11.75
N LEU A 102 0.00 -7.45 -10.76
CA LEU A 102 1.01 -7.28 -9.72
C LEU A 102 1.12 -8.52 -8.81
N THR A 103 0.08 -9.34 -8.73
CA THR A 103 0.14 -10.57 -7.94
C THR A 103 0.93 -11.69 -8.61
N TYR A 104 1.28 -11.54 -9.90
CA TYR A 104 2.11 -12.49 -10.63
C TYR A 104 3.62 -12.25 -10.44
N ILE A 105 3.99 -11.09 -9.89
CA ILE A 105 5.39 -10.80 -9.57
C ILE A 105 5.83 -11.70 -8.40
N PRO A 106 6.84 -12.56 -8.58
CA PRO A 106 7.32 -13.43 -7.51
C PRO A 106 7.68 -12.65 -6.24
N ILE A 107 7.47 -13.26 -5.08
CA ILE A 107 7.72 -12.68 -3.75
C ILE A 107 6.77 -11.49 -3.46
N PHE A 108 6.73 -10.47 -4.35
CA PHE A 108 5.84 -9.33 -4.18
C PHE A 108 4.37 -9.76 -4.13
N GLY A 109 3.92 -10.57 -5.10
CA GLY A 109 2.54 -11.06 -5.15
C GLY A 109 2.18 -11.91 -3.93
N TRP A 110 3.11 -12.73 -3.45
CA TRP A 110 2.90 -13.51 -2.22
C TRP A 110 2.75 -12.61 -1.00
N ALA A 111 3.60 -11.60 -0.85
CA ALA A 111 3.50 -10.62 0.23
C ALA A 111 2.15 -9.90 0.21
N GLN A 112 1.67 -9.46 -0.98
CA GLN A 112 0.36 -8.82 -1.14
C GLN A 112 -0.79 -9.76 -0.76
N HIS A 113 -0.70 -11.04 -1.16
CA HIS A 113 -1.68 -12.07 -0.80
C HIS A 113 -1.74 -12.27 0.72
N PHE A 114 -0.60 -12.48 1.39
CA PHE A 114 -0.54 -12.68 2.83
C PHE A 114 -0.96 -11.44 3.63
N TYR A 115 -0.64 -10.26 3.13
CA TYR A 115 -1.15 -9.03 3.72
C TYR A 115 -2.68 -8.90 3.57
N GLY A 116 -3.26 -9.50 2.52
CA GLY A 116 -4.69 -9.51 2.23
C GLY A 116 -5.14 -8.32 1.41
N MET A 117 -4.32 -7.84 0.49
CA MET A 117 -4.69 -6.86 -0.53
C MET A 117 -5.75 -7.41 -1.49
N ILE A 118 -6.46 -6.54 -2.21
CA ILE A 118 -7.55 -6.91 -3.12
C ILE A 118 -7.09 -6.73 -4.57
N PRO A 119 -6.76 -7.82 -5.27
CA PRO A 119 -6.41 -7.74 -6.68
C PRO A 119 -7.66 -7.64 -7.55
N VAL A 120 -7.64 -6.74 -8.54
CA VAL A 120 -8.73 -6.53 -9.49
C VAL A 120 -8.26 -6.72 -10.92
N ASN A 121 -8.94 -7.61 -11.64
CA ASN A 121 -8.81 -7.73 -13.09
C ASN A 121 -9.74 -6.72 -13.77
N ARG A 122 -9.19 -5.58 -14.17
CA ARG A 122 -9.98 -4.50 -14.76
C ARG A 122 -10.61 -4.85 -16.12
N ALA A 123 -10.02 -5.81 -16.84
CA ALA A 123 -10.55 -6.25 -18.12
C ALA A 123 -11.83 -7.09 -18.00
N ALA A 124 -12.13 -7.61 -16.81
CA ALA A 124 -13.30 -8.48 -16.60
C ALA A 124 -14.61 -7.71 -16.29
N GLY A 125 -14.62 -6.38 -16.41
CA GLY A 125 -15.84 -5.56 -16.30
C GLY A 125 -16.65 -5.78 -15.02
N GLY A 126 -17.97 -5.97 -15.16
CA GLY A 126 -18.88 -6.07 -14.02
C GLY A 126 -18.65 -7.26 -13.08
N SER A 127 -18.11 -8.37 -13.58
CA SER A 127 -17.76 -9.52 -12.74
C SER A 127 -16.59 -9.21 -11.79
N ALA A 128 -15.59 -8.47 -12.27
CA ALA A 128 -14.48 -8.00 -11.44
C ALA A 128 -14.96 -7.04 -10.34
N MET A 129 -15.90 -6.16 -10.66
CA MET A 129 -16.50 -5.24 -9.68
C MET A 129 -17.23 -6.01 -8.57
N LYS A 130 -18.04 -7.01 -8.91
CA LYS A 130 -18.74 -7.84 -7.93
C LYS A 130 -17.75 -8.59 -7.01
N ALA A 131 -16.70 -9.18 -7.58
CA ALA A 131 -15.66 -9.86 -6.82
C ALA A 131 -14.91 -8.91 -5.88
N MET A 132 -14.51 -7.75 -6.37
CA MET A 132 -13.87 -6.69 -5.60
C MET A 132 -14.74 -6.24 -4.42
N MET A 133 -16.03 -5.99 -4.66
CA MET A 133 -16.97 -5.58 -3.61
C MET A 133 -17.13 -6.64 -2.52
N LYS A 134 -17.17 -7.93 -2.91
CA LYS A 134 -17.23 -9.04 -1.95
C LYS A 134 -16.00 -9.06 -1.05
N GLU A 135 -14.79 -8.97 -1.64
CA GLU A 135 -13.54 -8.93 -0.90
C GLU A 135 -13.45 -7.68 -0.01
N ALA A 136 -13.86 -6.52 -0.52
CA ALA A 136 -13.86 -5.28 0.26
C ALA A 136 -14.78 -5.39 1.48
N LYS A 137 -16.01 -5.91 1.32
CA LYS A 137 -16.93 -6.15 2.43
C LYS A 137 -16.32 -7.10 3.49
N ASP A 138 -15.66 -8.18 3.06
CA ASP A 138 -14.97 -9.10 3.98
C ASP A 138 -13.85 -8.41 4.75
N ARG A 139 -13.06 -7.55 4.10
CA ARG A 139 -11.99 -6.82 4.81
C ARG A 139 -12.55 -5.78 5.77
N MET A 140 -13.60 -5.06 5.36
CA MET A 140 -14.26 -4.05 6.20
C MET A 140 -14.94 -4.67 7.43
N SER A 141 -15.59 -5.83 7.29
CA SER A 141 -16.18 -6.56 8.44
C SER A 141 -15.14 -7.01 9.47
N LYS A 142 -13.86 -7.11 9.07
CA LYS A 142 -12.71 -7.38 9.93
C LYS A 142 -12.04 -6.11 10.47
N GLY A 143 -12.71 -4.96 10.37
CA GLY A 143 -12.20 -3.67 10.84
C GLY A 143 -11.01 -3.15 10.04
N ARG A 144 -10.89 -3.51 8.75
CA ARG A 144 -9.78 -3.05 7.89
C ARG A 144 -10.28 -1.98 6.92
N PRO A 145 -9.73 -0.75 6.97
CA PRO A 145 -10.04 0.29 5.99
C PRO A 145 -9.61 -0.12 4.57
N ILE A 146 -10.37 0.31 3.58
CA ILE A 146 -10.03 0.13 2.17
C ILE A 146 -9.50 1.43 1.60
N ILE A 147 -8.43 1.38 0.83
CA ILE A 147 -7.91 2.50 0.06
C ILE A 147 -8.07 2.18 -1.42
N ILE A 148 -8.75 3.08 -2.12
CA ILE A 148 -8.95 2.99 -3.56
C ILE A 148 -8.40 4.25 -4.23
N PHE A 149 -7.79 4.05 -5.39
CA PHE A 149 -7.39 5.12 -6.30
C PHE A 149 -8.37 5.10 -7.48
N PRO A 150 -9.40 5.98 -7.50
CA PRO A 150 -10.48 5.91 -8.49
C PRO A 150 -10.00 6.04 -9.94
N GLU A 151 -8.93 6.81 -10.17
CA GLU A 151 -8.33 7.00 -11.50
C GLU A 151 -7.76 5.68 -12.06
N GLY A 152 -7.43 4.74 -11.20
CA GLY A 152 -6.87 3.45 -11.57
C GLY A 152 -5.45 3.49 -12.15
N THR A 153 -4.89 4.65 -12.35
CA THR A 153 -3.51 4.88 -12.81
C THR A 153 -2.97 6.16 -12.17
N ARG A 154 -1.66 6.35 -12.22
CA ARG A 154 -1.05 7.58 -11.71
C ARG A 154 -1.35 8.75 -12.64
N CYS A 155 -1.84 9.84 -12.08
CA CYS A 155 -2.12 11.09 -12.77
C CYS A 155 -1.04 12.12 -12.48
N LYS A 156 -0.82 13.07 -13.40
CA LYS A 156 0.09 14.18 -13.13
C LYS A 156 -0.50 15.08 -12.03
N PRO A 157 0.33 15.64 -11.13
CA PRO A 157 -0.14 16.61 -10.15
C PRO A 157 -0.89 17.76 -10.83
N GLY A 158 -2.04 18.17 -10.24
CA GLY A 158 -2.85 19.26 -10.76
C GLY A 158 -3.81 18.90 -11.91
N THR A 159 -3.86 17.63 -12.37
CA THR A 159 -4.91 17.18 -13.30
C THR A 159 -6.17 16.79 -12.52
N THR A 160 -7.33 17.18 -13.03
CA THR A 160 -8.67 16.76 -12.53
C THR A 160 -9.13 15.53 -13.29
#